data_c16729dac37ac1dd1510ede135c3f07d
#
_entry.id   c16729dac37ac1dd1510ede135c3f07d
#
_cell.length_a   1.000
_cell.length_b   1.000
_cell.length_c   1.000
_cell.angle_alpha   90.00
_cell.angle_beta   90.00
_cell.angle_gamma   90.00
#
_symmetry.space_group_name_H-M   'P 1'
#
loop_
_entity.id
_entity.type
_entity.pdbx_description
1 polymer ?
#
loop_
_entity_poly.entity_id
_entity_poly.type
_entity_poly.pdbx_seq_one_letter_code
_entity_poly.pdbx_strand_id
1 'polypeptide(L)'
;DYCNGDINPVVTPDYDGGDLVLGNSGLILSPDTFPHLASLKGRTLITSDGTTILGADDKAGIAEILTMIEYITANNIEHPAICVAFTPDEEIGMGSEHFDVEHFGADYAYTVDGDTEGEIQYENFNAAKAEYVVKGFNVHPGSSKDTMINASLVAMEINNCLPAMEIPRETENYEGFYHLISMSGDVAEAHLNYIIRDHDASLFEAKKATLCHIEKIMNEKWGAGTVLLTITDQYRNMAEIIKKCMFLIENAVKACKNTNIPP
;
A
#
# COMPACT_ATOMS: atom_id res chain seq x y z
N ASP A 1 -8.65 -0.43 13.52
CA ASP A 1 -8.55 -1.87 13.87
C ASP A 1 -9.68 -2.29 14.79
N TYR A 2 -10.29 -3.43 14.50
CA TYR A 2 -11.39 -3.96 15.29
C TYR A 2 -10.85 -4.80 16.48
N CYS A 3 -11.28 -4.46 17.69
CA CYS A 3 -10.88 -5.17 18.90
C CYS A 3 -12.11 -5.58 19.70
N ASN A 4 -12.25 -6.87 19.99
CA ASN A 4 -13.39 -7.44 20.73
C ASN A 4 -13.22 -7.44 22.26
N GLY A 5 -12.26 -6.73 22.81
CA GLY A 5 -11.98 -6.74 24.24
C GLY A 5 -10.88 -5.77 24.61
N ASP A 6 -10.48 -5.84 25.87
CA ASP A 6 -9.37 -5.04 26.37
C ASP A 6 -8.05 -5.55 25.78
N ILE A 7 -7.21 -4.62 25.32
CA ILE A 7 -5.87 -4.93 24.85
C ILE A 7 -4.97 -5.13 26.07
N ASN A 8 -4.36 -6.31 26.16
CA ASN A 8 -3.46 -6.68 27.25
C ASN A 8 -2.02 -6.78 26.71
N PRO A 9 -1.23 -5.70 26.75
CA PRO A 9 0.14 -5.76 26.28
C PRO A 9 1.03 -6.59 27.21
N VAL A 10 1.87 -7.44 26.61
CA VAL A 10 2.86 -8.26 27.30
C VAL A 10 4.24 -7.78 26.94
N VAL A 11 5.04 -7.45 27.94
CA VAL A 11 6.42 -6.98 27.75
C VAL A 11 7.39 -8.13 28.01
N THR A 12 8.17 -8.49 27.02
CA THR A 12 9.21 -9.53 27.08
C THR A 12 10.58 -8.87 26.94
N PRO A 13 11.29 -8.59 28.04
CA PRO A 13 12.64 -8.05 27.99
C PRO A 13 13.65 -9.12 27.54
N ASP A 14 14.76 -8.68 26.96
CA ASP A 14 15.88 -9.54 26.56
C ASP A 14 15.44 -10.78 25.77
N TYR A 15 14.59 -10.58 24.77
CA TYR A 15 14.07 -11.65 23.92
C TYR A 15 15.19 -12.57 23.43
N ASP A 16 15.03 -13.87 23.60
CA ASP A 16 16.09 -14.85 23.33
C ASP A 16 16.26 -15.22 21.84
N GLY A 17 15.32 -14.81 20.99
CA GLY A 17 15.30 -15.09 19.55
C GLY A 17 14.58 -16.41 19.19
N GLY A 18 13.90 -17.06 20.15
CA GLY A 18 13.13 -18.29 19.97
C GLY A 18 11.62 -18.07 19.87
N ASP A 19 10.87 -19.13 20.12
CA ASP A 19 9.41 -19.08 20.11
C ASP A 19 8.88 -18.22 21.27
N LEU A 20 7.92 -17.33 20.95
CA LEU A 20 7.25 -16.47 21.91
C LEU A 20 5.78 -16.86 22.05
N VAL A 21 5.40 -17.35 23.23
CA VAL A 21 4.01 -17.71 23.54
C VAL A 21 3.24 -16.47 23.93
N LEU A 22 2.10 -16.21 23.28
CA LEU A 22 1.26 -15.04 23.55
C LEU A 22 0.28 -15.30 24.68
N GLY A 23 0.63 -14.84 25.89
CA GLY A 23 -0.20 -14.99 27.07
C GLY A 23 -0.66 -16.43 27.29
N ASN A 24 -1.97 -16.60 27.52
CA ASN A 24 -2.62 -17.89 27.69
C ASN A 24 -3.42 -18.35 26.45
N SER A 25 -3.27 -17.67 25.32
CA SER A 25 -4.05 -17.96 24.11
C SER A 25 -3.64 -19.26 23.41
N GLY A 26 -2.42 -19.75 23.68
CA GLY A 26 -1.82 -20.88 22.98
C GLY A 26 -1.22 -20.50 21.60
N LEU A 27 -1.32 -19.23 21.21
CA LEU A 27 -0.68 -18.74 19.98
C LEU A 27 0.83 -18.57 20.19
N ILE A 28 1.60 -18.90 19.18
CA ILE A 28 3.05 -18.82 19.20
C ILE A 28 3.52 -17.97 18.02
N LEU A 29 4.32 -16.96 18.32
CA LEU A 29 5.14 -16.28 17.31
C LEU A 29 6.48 -17.02 17.22
N SER A 30 6.72 -17.69 16.09
CA SER A 30 7.92 -18.49 15.87
C SER A 30 8.80 -17.89 14.79
N PRO A 31 10.14 -17.86 14.95
CA PRO A 31 11.06 -17.51 13.90
C PRO A 31 10.96 -18.39 12.65
N ASP A 32 10.48 -19.61 12.77
CA ASP A 32 10.23 -20.50 11.64
C ASP A 32 9.10 -19.97 10.73
N THR A 33 8.12 -19.28 11.32
CA THR A 33 7.01 -18.64 10.60
C THR A 33 7.31 -17.18 10.26
N PHE A 34 7.97 -16.48 11.18
CA PHE A 34 8.32 -15.06 11.08
C PHE A 34 9.84 -14.88 11.25
N PRO A 35 10.65 -15.10 10.21
CA PRO A 35 12.11 -15.15 10.31
C PRO A 35 12.77 -13.89 10.89
N HIS A 36 12.13 -12.72 10.73
CA HIS A 36 12.63 -11.45 11.27
C HIS A 36 12.74 -11.46 12.81
N LEU A 37 11.93 -12.25 13.51
CA LEU A 37 11.99 -12.37 14.97
C LEU A 37 13.37 -12.77 15.47
N ALA A 38 14.11 -13.59 14.73
CA ALA A 38 15.47 -13.99 15.10
C ALA A 38 16.42 -12.77 15.19
N SER A 39 16.18 -11.73 14.39
CA SER A 39 16.99 -10.50 14.40
C SER A 39 16.70 -9.60 15.62
N LEU A 40 15.58 -9.82 16.31
CA LEU A 40 15.16 -9.05 17.48
C LEU A 40 15.73 -9.59 18.81
N LYS A 41 16.61 -10.60 18.75
CA LYS A 41 17.27 -11.15 19.94
C LYS A 41 17.96 -10.06 20.75
N GLY A 42 17.72 -10.08 22.08
CA GLY A 42 18.25 -9.08 23.03
C GLY A 42 17.42 -7.77 23.06
N ARG A 43 16.36 -7.66 22.25
CA ARG A 43 15.43 -6.52 22.29
C ARG A 43 14.32 -6.77 23.31
N THR A 44 13.70 -5.71 23.77
CA THR A 44 12.44 -5.82 24.53
C THR A 44 11.29 -5.82 23.53
N LEU A 45 10.50 -6.89 23.54
CA LEU A 45 9.33 -7.01 22.69
C LEU A 45 8.06 -6.66 23.47
N ILE A 46 7.13 -6.01 22.80
CA ILE A 46 5.79 -5.73 23.29
C ILE A 46 4.80 -6.42 22.36
N THR A 47 4.00 -7.34 22.89
CA THR A 47 3.00 -8.09 22.14
C THR A 47 1.63 -7.97 22.82
N SER A 48 0.57 -8.39 22.16
CA SER A 48 -0.68 -8.68 22.84
C SER A 48 -0.57 -10.02 23.60
N ASP A 49 -1.57 -10.34 24.40
CA ASP A 49 -1.71 -11.65 25.05
C ASP A 49 -2.27 -12.73 24.11
N GLY A 50 -2.46 -12.41 22.81
CA GLY A 50 -3.01 -13.31 21.80
C GLY A 50 -4.54 -13.36 21.75
N THR A 51 -5.25 -12.60 22.59
CA THR A 51 -6.72 -12.53 22.56
C THR A 51 -7.22 -11.41 21.66
N THR A 52 -6.38 -10.42 21.38
CA THR A 52 -6.64 -9.29 20.50
C THR A 52 -5.41 -8.98 19.64
N ILE A 53 -5.53 -8.12 18.66
CA ILE A 53 -4.38 -7.45 18.05
C ILE A 53 -3.77 -6.48 19.07
N LEU A 54 -2.51 -6.10 18.91
CA LEU A 54 -1.86 -5.09 19.77
C LEU A 54 -2.35 -3.68 19.42
N GLY A 55 -2.52 -3.39 18.15
CA GLY A 55 -2.86 -2.06 17.64
C GLY A 55 -1.70 -1.06 17.74
N ALA A 56 -0.45 -1.55 17.68
CA ALA A 56 0.73 -0.69 17.65
C ALA A 56 0.81 0.14 16.36
N ASP A 57 0.31 -0.41 15.30
CA ASP A 57 0.11 0.26 14.02
C ASP A 57 -1.19 1.07 14.05
N ASP A 58 -1.18 2.40 14.01
CA ASP A 58 0.03 3.23 14.25
C ASP A 58 -0.09 4.05 15.55
N LYS A 59 -0.59 3.44 16.61
CA LYS A 59 -0.63 4.11 17.95
C LYS A 59 0.77 4.30 18.53
N ALA A 60 1.78 3.57 18.02
CA ALA A 60 3.18 3.80 18.38
C ALA A 60 3.64 5.17 17.91
N GLY A 61 3.42 5.52 16.66
CA GLY A 61 3.74 6.84 16.12
C GLY A 61 3.00 7.97 16.83
N ILE A 62 1.74 7.76 17.21
CA ILE A 62 0.99 8.71 18.05
C ILE A 62 1.72 8.94 19.38
N ALA A 63 2.15 7.86 20.05
CA ALA A 63 2.86 7.95 21.34
C ALA A 63 4.21 8.62 21.19
N GLU A 64 4.94 8.35 20.13
CA GLU A 64 6.23 8.98 19.81
C GLU A 64 6.09 10.50 19.61
N ILE A 65 5.12 10.92 18.79
CA ILE A 65 4.84 12.34 18.54
C ILE A 65 4.48 13.08 19.84
N LEU A 66 3.58 12.51 20.64
CA LEU A 66 3.17 13.12 21.91
C LEU A 66 4.32 13.18 22.91
N THR A 67 5.14 12.13 23.00
CA THR A 67 6.34 12.10 23.85
C THR A 67 7.37 13.16 23.41
N MET A 68 7.56 13.33 22.10
CA MET A 68 8.42 14.38 21.56
C MET A 68 7.95 15.77 22.00
N ILE A 69 6.64 16.05 21.89
CA ILE A 69 6.06 17.33 22.30
C ILE A 69 6.27 17.58 23.80
N GLU A 70 5.99 16.58 24.62
CA GLU A 70 6.19 16.64 26.07
C GLU A 70 7.66 16.91 26.40
N TYR A 71 8.59 16.21 25.76
CA TYR A 71 10.03 16.39 25.97
C TYR A 71 10.52 17.78 25.58
N ILE A 72 10.12 18.29 24.42
CA ILE A 72 10.47 19.64 23.93
C ILE A 72 9.97 20.70 24.91
N THR A 73 8.70 20.57 25.33
CA THR A 73 8.07 21.54 26.24
C THR A 73 8.68 21.51 27.62
N ALA A 74 8.89 20.33 28.20
CA ALA A 74 9.45 20.18 29.56
C ALA A 74 10.92 20.69 29.67
N ASN A 75 11.68 20.57 28.58
CA ASN A 75 13.09 20.98 28.56
C ASN A 75 13.31 22.35 27.91
N ASN A 76 12.26 23.07 27.55
CA ASN A 76 12.32 24.37 26.86
C ASN A 76 13.28 24.37 25.67
N ILE A 77 13.19 23.31 24.83
CA ILE A 77 14.03 23.17 23.64
C ILE A 77 13.55 24.17 22.59
N GLU A 78 14.48 24.90 22.00
CA GLU A 78 14.17 25.81 20.88
C GLU A 78 13.71 25.01 19.67
N HIS A 79 12.55 25.37 19.13
CA HIS A 79 11.93 24.67 17.98
C HIS A 79 11.13 25.65 17.10
N PRO A 80 10.96 25.37 15.80
CA PRO A 80 10.02 26.10 14.96
C PRO A 80 8.57 25.80 15.38
N ALA A 81 7.60 26.40 14.73
CA ALA A 81 6.20 26.01 14.90
C ALA A 81 6.01 24.52 14.53
N ILE A 82 5.38 23.78 15.41
CA ILE A 82 5.07 22.36 15.22
C ILE A 82 3.55 22.20 15.14
N CYS A 83 3.07 21.69 14.01
CA CYS A 83 1.68 21.28 13.83
C CYS A 83 1.62 19.76 13.88
N VAL A 84 0.60 19.22 14.54
CA VAL A 84 0.38 17.77 14.64
C VAL A 84 -1.03 17.44 14.18
N ALA A 85 -1.16 16.39 13.41
CA ALA A 85 -2.43 15.84 12.99
C ALA A 85 -2.43 14.32 13.10
N PHE A 86 -3.57 13.77 13.45
CA PHE A 86 -3.85 12.34 13.42
C PHE A 86 -5.06 12.13 12.51
N THR A 87 -4.91 11.28 11.50
CA THR A 87 -5.96 11.03 10.53
C THR A 87 -6.61 9.67 10.78
N PRO A 88 -7.94 9.54 10.71
CA PRO A 88 -8.64 8.27 10.76
C PRO A 88 -8.60 7.58 9.38
N ASP A 89 -9.04 6.33 9.34
CA ASP A 89 -9.32 5.58 8.10
C ASP A 89 -8.09 5.33 7.21
N GLU A 90 -6.88 5.29 7.80
CA GLU A 90 -5.64 4.98 7.09
C GLU A 90 -5.71 3.60 6.44
N GLU A 91 -6.15 2.56 7.17
CA GLU A 91 -6.22 1.15 6.75
C GLU A 91 -7.11 0.89 5.52
N ILE A 92 -8.00 1.82 5.21
CA ILE A 92 -8.81 1.78 3.99
C ILE A 92 -8.33 2.78 2.92
N GLY A 93 -7.17 3.42 3.15
CA GLY A 93 -6.55 4.37 2.23
C GLY A 93 -7.25 5.71 2.13
N MET A 94 -8.04 6.11 3.14
CA MET A 94 -8.83 7.34 3.14
C MET A 94 -8.30 8.40 4.12
N GLY A 95 -7.20 8.16 4.80
CA GLY A 95 -6.67 9.04 5.84
C GLY A 95 -6.41 10.48 5.41
N SER A 96 -6.10 10.71 4.15
CA SER A 96 -5.84 12.05 3.61
C SER A 96 -7.00 12.67 2.82
N GLU A 97 -8.11 11.94 2.59
CA GLU A 97 -9.18 12.38 1.67
C GLU A 97 -9.84 13.71 2.07
N HIS A 98 -10.01 13.90 3.38
CA HIS A 98 -10.64 15.11 3.93
C HIS A 98 -9.67 15.99 4.71
N PHE A 99 -8.36 15.75 4.60
CA PHE A 99 -7.36 16.51 5.31
C PHE A 99 -7.13 17.87 4.67
N ASP A 100 -7.45 18.93 5.38
CA ASP A 100 -7.29 20.32 4.94
C ASP A 100 -5.82 20.77 5.10
N VAL A 101 -5.00 20.47 4.10
CA VAL A 101 -3.57 20.78 4.05
C VAL A 101 -3.33 22.30 4.15
N GLU A 102 -4.20 23.11 3.52
CA GLU A 102 -4.06 24.57 3.52
C GLU A 102 -4.30 25.15 4.92
N HIS A 103 -5.35 24.69 5.59
CA HIS A 103 -5.64 25.11 6.96
C HIS A 103 -4.63 24.59 7.97
N PHE A 104 -4.07 23.40 7.75
CA PHE A 104 -3.01 22.84 8.59
C PHE A 104 -1.76 23.71 8.61
N GLY A 105 -1.42 24.34 7.48
CA GLY A 105 -0.50 25.47 7.38
C GLY A 105 0.97 25.12 7.66
N ALA A 106 1.37 23.87 7.59
CA ALA A 106 2.76 23.44 7.70
C ALA A 106 3.46 23.49 6.33
N ASP A 107 4.71 23.95 6.30
CA ASP A 107 5.53 23.96 5.07
C ASP A 107 6.03 22.57 4.70
N TYR A 108 6.31 21.73 5.70
CA TYR A 108 6.86 20.37 5.57
C TYR A 108 6.23 19.46 6.61
N ALA A 109 6.20 18.16 6.31
CA ALA A 109 5.70 17.15 7.23
C ALA A 109 6.56 15.88 7.20
N TYR A 110 6.60 15.20 8.34
CA TYR A 110 7.01 13.81 8.46
C TYR A 110 5.79 12.98 8.84
N THR A 111 5.59 11.87 8.18
CA THR A 111 4.62 10.85 8.61
C THR A 111 5.39 9.82 9.44
N VAL A 112 4.92 9.55 10.63
CA VAL A 112 5.52 8.58 11.55
C VAL A 112 4.65 7.33 11.54
N ASP A 113 4.92 6.46 10.60
CA ASP A 113 4.14 5.23 10.31
C ASP A 113 5.04 4.29 9.50
N GLY A 114 6.11 3.83 10.14
CA GLY A 114 7.16 3.04 9.51
C GLY A 114 7.03 1.54 9.80
N ASP A 115 7.58 0.72 8.94
CA ASP A 115 7.63 -0.74 9.08
C ASP A 115 8.91 -1.18 9.80
N THR A 116 10.06 -0.82 9.28
CA THR A 116 11.36 -1.22 9.79
C THR A 116 12.09 -0.07 10.50
N GLU A 117 12.69 -0.36 11.66
CA GLU A 117 13.49 0.62 12.40
C GLU A 117 14.59 1.24 11.53
N GLY A 118 14.58 2.56 11.41
CA GLY A 118 15.53 3.32 10.61
C GLY A 118 15.13 3.53 9.15
N GLU A 119 14.06 2.93 8.69
CA GLU A 119 13.56 3.14 7.34
C GLU A 119 13.09 4.58 7.12
N ILE A 120 13.55 5.19 6.04
CA ILE A 120 13.18 6.54 5.63
C ILE A 120 12.68 6.48 4.20
N GLN A 121 11.37 6.57 4.02
CA GLN A 121 10.73 6.55 2.71
C GLN A 121 10.54 7.97 2.18
N TYR A 122 11.01 8.24 0.99
CA TYR A 122 10.79 9.52 0.30
C TYR A 122 10.44 9.33 -1.19
N GLU A 123 10.22 8.09 -1.57
CA GLU A 123 9.71 7.68 -2.88
C GLU A 123 8.56 6.69 -2.70
N ASN A 124 7.60 6.73 -3.58
CA ASN A 124 6.51 5.79 -3.65
C ASN A 124 6.13 5.55 -5.12
N PHE A 125 5.26 4.62 -5.38
CA PHE A 125 4.73 4.42 -6.73
C PHE A 125 3.88 5.61 -7.20
N ASN A 126 3.85 5.85 -8.52
CA ASN A 126 2.67 6.41 -9.16
C ASN A 126 1.60 5.32 -9.21
N ALA A 127 0.35 5.67 -8.97
CA ALA A 127 -0.72 4.72 -8.78
C ALA A 127 -1.98 5.08 -9.54
N ALA A 128 -2.57 4.07 -10.19
CA ALA A 128 -3.90 4.16 -10.78
C ALA A 128 -4.68 2.87 -10.57
N LYS A 129 -6.01 2.98 -10.65
CA LYS A 129 -6.93 1.86 -10.83
C LYS A 129 -7.39 1.82 -12.28
N ALA A 130 -7.62 0.62 -12.81
CA ALA A 130 -8.26 0.44 -14.11
C ALA A 130 -9.32 -0.63 -14.02
N GLU A 131 -10.47 -0.35 -14.59
CA GLU A 131 -11.58 -1.28 -14.70
C GLU A 131 -11.91 -1.49 -16.17
N TYR A 132 -11.93 -2.75 -16.60
CA TYR A 132 -12.55 -3.16 -17.83
C TYR A 132 -13.93 -3.73 -17.55
N VAL A 133 -14.91 -3.24 -18.28
CA VAL A 133 -16.24 -3.82 -18.39
C VAL A 133 -16.39 -4.38 -19.78
N VAL A 134 -16.60 -5.68 -19.89
CA VAL A 134 -16.78 -6.39 -21.16
C VAL A 134 -18.24 -6.75 -21.31
N LYS A 135 -18.87 -6.30 -22.40
CA LYS A 135 -20.27 -6.62 -22.74
C LYS A 135 -20.30 -7.71 -23.79
N GLY A 136 -20.85 -8.86 -23.42
CA GLY A 136 -21.04 -9.98 -24.31
C GLY A 136 -22.33 -9.91 -25.11
N PHE A 137 -22.42 -10.79 -26.09
CA PHE A 137 -23.64 -11.03 -26.84
C PHE A 137 -23.98 -12.54 -26.77
N ASN A 138 -24.94 -12.86 -25.88
CA ASN A 138 -25.29 -14.24 -25.61
C ASN A 138 -26.37 -14.73 -26.60
N VAL A 139 -26.12 -15.86 -27.23
CA VAL A 139 -27.06 -16.55 -28.11
C VAL A 139 -27.01 -18.05 -27.80
N HIS A 140 -28.01 -18.83 -28.33
CA HIS A 140 -28.03 -20.28 -28.13
C HIS A 140 -26.75 -20.93 -28.65
N PRO A 141 -26.02 -21.73 -27.84
CA PRO A 141 -24.71 -22.30 -28.22
C PRO A 141 -24.72 -23.09 -29.53
N GLY A 142 -25.80 -23.79 -29.85
CA GLY A 142 -25.92 -24.56 -31.09
C GLY A 142 -25.99 -23.74 -32.39
N SER A 143 -26.21 -22.42 -32.28
CA SER A 143 -26.29 -21.48 -33.42
C SER A 143 -25.42 -20.23 -33.21
N SER A 144 -24.38 -20.32 -32.42
CA SER A 144 -23.57 -19.20 -31.95
C SER A 144 -22.39 -18.84 -32.87
N LYS A 145 -22.13 -19.65 -33.92
CA LYS A 145 -20.98 -19.41 -34.79
C LYS A 145 -21.02 -17.99 -35.38
N ASP A 146 -19.91 -17.29 -35.28
CA ASP A 146 -19.68 -15.93 -35.80
C ASP A 146 -20.67 -14.87 -35.23
N THR A 147 -21.40 -15.21 -34.16
CA THR A 147 -22.42 -14.32 -33.58
C THR A 147 -22.21 -14.07 -32.07
N MET A 148 -21.91 -15.14 -31.31
CA MET A 148 -21.75 -15.04 -29.85
C MET A 148 -20.47 -14.26 -29.49
N ILE A 149 -20.60 -13.33 -28.57
CA ILE A 149 -19.46 -12.70 -27.87
C ILE A 149 -19.54 -13.14 -26.41
N ASN A 150 -18.64 -14.01 -26.00
CA ASN A 150 -18.56 -14.47 -24.62
C ASN A 150 -17.67 -13.50 -23.83
N ALA A 151 -18.27 -12.70 -22.93
CA ALA A 151 -17.58 -11.68 -22.19
C ALA A 151 -16.43 -12.24 -21.31
N SER A 152 -16.63 -13.41 -20.69
CA SER A 152 -15.57 -14.05 -19.91
C SER A 152 -14.35 -14.43 -20.75
N LEU A 153 -14.55 -14.91 -21.99
CA LEU A 153 -13.42 -15.24 -22.88
C LEU A 153 -12.70 -13.98 -23.36
N VAL A 154 -13.42 -12.92 -23.67
CA VAL A 154 -12.83 -11.62 -24.02
C VAL A 154 -12.04 -11.04 -22.85
N ALA A 155 -12.55 -11.17 -21.61
CA ALA A 155 -11.83 -10.76 -20.41
C ALA A 155 -10.50 -11.50 -20.23
N MET A 156 -10.48 -12.82 -20.46
CA MET A 156 -9.24 -13.60 -20.46
C MET A 156 -8.26 -13.14 -21.55
N GLU A 157 -8.78 -12.79 -22.74
CA GLU A 157 -7.97 -12.28 -23.83
C GLU A 157 -7.35 -10.93 -23.50
N ILE A 158 -8.09 -10.01 -22.86
CA ILE A 158 -7.57 -8.73 -22.37
C ILE A 158 -6.38 -8.98 -21.42
N ASN A 159 -6.56 -9.86 -20.43
CA ASN A 159 -5.47 -10.17 -19.49
C ASN A 159 -4.24 -10.75 -20.20
N ASN A 160 -4.44 -11.60 -21.21
CA ASN A 160 -3.33 -12.20 -21.96
C ASN A 160 -2.60 -11.22 -22.90
N CYS A 161 -3.14 -10.02 -23.13
CA CYS A 161 -2.45 -8.97 -23.88
C CYS A 161 -1.45 -8.18 -23.01
N LEU A 162 -1.50 -8.33 -21.69
CA LEU A 162 -0.57 -7.67 -20.78
C LEU A 162 0.75 -8.45 -20.69
N PRO A 163 1.88 -7.75 -20.43
CA PRO A 163 3.18 -8.40 -20.24
C PRO A 163 3.15 -9.35 -19.04
N ALA A 164 3.40 -10.64 -19.30
CA ALA A 164 3.28 -11.68 -18.27
C ALA A 164 4.24 -11.51 -17.09
N MET A 165 5.36 -10.81 -17.28
CA MET A 165 6.37 -10.57 -16.26
C MET A 165 6.18 -9.25 -15.49
N GLU A 166 5.26 -8.38 -15.93
CA GLU A 166 4.95 -7.14 -15.22
C GLU A 166 3.80 -7.35 -14.23
N ILE A 167 3.99 -8.28 -13.30
CA ILE A 167 3.06 -8.59 -12.21
C ILE A 167 3.80 -8.56 -10.87
N PRO A 168 3.13 -8.32 -9.72
CA PRO A 168 3.79 -8.17 -8.41
C PRO A 168 4.72 -9.32 -8.02
N ARG A 169 4.41 -10.55 -8.44
CA ARG A 169 5.23 -11.72 -8.13
C ARG A 169 6.57 -11.74 -8.87
N GLU A 170 6.65 -11.12 -10.04
CA GLU A 170 7.82 -11.18 -10.94
C GLU A 170 8.59 -9.86 -11.01
N THR A 171 8.16 -8.85 -10.24
CA THR A 171 8.77 -7.51 -10.21
C THR A 171 9.39 -7.22 -8.85
N GLU A 172 10.47 -6.43 -8.83
CA GLU A 172 11.17 -6.03 -7.62
C GLU A 172 11.66 -4.57 -7.70
N ASN A 173 12.03 -4.00 -6.56
CA ASN A 173 12.58 -2.64 -6.44
C ASN A 173 11.69 -1.56 -7.09
N TYR A 174 12.21 -0.91 -8.13
CA TYR A 174 11.54 0.18 -8.85
C TYR A 174 10.70 -0.28 -10.05
N GLU A 175 10.61 -1.58 -10.28
CA GLU A 175 9.86 -2.12 -11.42
C GLU A 175 8.36 -1.95 -11.22
N GLY A 176 7.69 -1.48 -12.27
CA GLY A 176 6.26 -1.27 -12.26
C GLY A 176 5.48 -2.52 -12.71
N PHE A 177 4.21 -2.59 -12.34
CA PHE A 177 3.38 -3.77 -12.60
C PHE A 177 1.91 -3.43 -12.90
N TYR A 178 1.22 -4.42 -13.47
CA TYR A 178 -0.22 -4.53 -13.52
C TYR A 178 -0.65 -5.65 -12.55
N HIS A 179 -1.48 -5.34 -11.59
CA HIS A 179 -2.00 -6.34 -10.67
C HIS A 179 -3.49 -6.51 -10.86
N LEU A 180 -3.90 -7.66 -11.41
CA LEU A 180 -5.30 -8.05 -11.47
C LEU A 180 -5.79 -8.39 -10.05
N ILE A 181 -6.59 -7.48 -9.46
CA ILE A 181 -7.15 -7.67 -8.11
C ILE A 181 -8.33 -8.61 -8.13
N SER A 182 -9.21 -8.45 -9.12
CA SER A 182 -10.40 -9.25 -9.24
C SER A 182 -10.84 -9.41 -10.69
N MET A 183 -11.42 -10.56 -10.98
CA MET A 183 -12.09 -10.87 -12.22
C MET A 183 -13.39 -11.59 -11.90
N SER A 184 -14.49 -11.13 -12.51
CA SER A 184 -15.80 -11.76 -12.35
C SER A 184 -16.59 -11.65 -13.66
N GLY A 185 -17.55 -12.52 -13.85
CA GLY A 185 -18.44 -12.41 -14.99
C GLY A 185 -18.95 -13.75 -15.53
N ASP A 186 -19.74 -13.64 -16.57
CA ASP A 186 -20.32 -14.76 -17.33
C ASP A 186 -20.25 -14.50 -18.84
N VAL A 187 -21.14 -15.12 -19.61
CA VAL A 187 -21.22 -14.93 -21.08
C VAL A 187 -21.69 -13.52 -21.44
N ALA A 188 -22.57 -12.91 -20.63
CA ALA A 188 -23.22 -11.64 -20.94
C ALA A 188 -22.39 -10.43 -20.53
N GLU A 189 -21.71 -10.48 -19.39
CA GLU A 189 -20.88 -9.38 -18.89
C GLU A 189 -19.71 -9.90 -18.05
N ALA A 190 -18.57 -9.24 -18.14
CA ALA A 190 -17.40 -9.53 -17.29
C ALA A 190 -16.68 -8.24 -16.86
N HIS A 191 -16.05 -8.31 -15.70
CA HIS A 191 -15.30 -7.21 -15.08
C HIS A 191 -13.89 -7.67 -14.75
N LEU A 192 -12.90 -6.81 -15.02
CA LEU A 192 -11.53 -6.97 -14.55
C LEU A 192 -11.10 -5.70 -13.85
N ASN A 193 -10.60 -5.83 -12.63
CA ASN A 193 -10.11 -4.71 -11.84
C ASN A 193 -8.60 -4.85 -11.64
N TYR A 194 -7.87 -3.82 -12.08
CA TYR A 194 -6.42 -3.73 -11.96
C TYR A 194 -6.02 -2.56 -11.08
N ILE A 195 -4.91 -2.72 -10.37
CA ILE A 195 -4.08 -1.60 -9.94
C ILE A 195 -2.83 -1.56 -10.81
N ILE A 196 -2.42 -0.34 -11.15
CA ILE A 196 -1.22 -0.04 -11.93
C ILE A 196 -0.26 0.70 -11.03
N ARG A 197 1.00 0.28 -11.02
CA ARG A 197 2.06 0.88 -10.22
C ARG A 197 3.30 1.04 -11.08
N ASP A 198 3.98 2.16 -10.94
CA ASP A 198 5.32 2.37 -11.46
C ASP A 198 5.98 3.55 -10.74
N HIS A 199 7.26 3.45 -10.41
CA HIS A 199 8.00 4.56 -9.80
C HIS A 199 8.30 5.67 -10.83
N ASP A 200 8.59 5.29 -12.07
CA ASP A 200 8.83 6.25 -13.16
C ASP A 200 7.52 6.76 -13.75
N ALA A 201 7.37 8.09 -13.80
CA ALA A 201 6.16 8.72 -14.31
C ALA A 201 5.91 8.43 -15.80
N SER A 202 6.97 8.31 -16.61
CA SER A 202 6.85 8.05 -18.05
C SER A 202 6.43 6.60 -18.30
N LEU A 203 7.00 5.65 -17.56
CA LEU A 203 6.61 4.24 -17.63
C LEU A 203 5.20 4.03 -17.10
N PHE A 204 4.81 4.75 -16.06
CA PHE A 204 3.44 4.73 -15.54
C PHE A 204 2.43 5.18 -16.61
N GLU A 205 2.69 6.30 -17.30
CA GLU A 205 1.83 6.75 -18.39
C GLU A 205 1.83 5.77 -19.58
N ALA A 206 2.97 5.14 -19.88
CA ALA A 206 3.05 4.10 -20.91
C ALA A 206 2.20 2.87 -20.55
N LYS A 207 2.17 2.47 -19.26
CA LYS A 207 1.31 1.40 -18.78
C LYS A 207 -0.17 1.70 -18.98
N LYS A 208 -0.61 2.91 -18.65
CA LYS A 208 -1.99 3.35 -18.90
C LYS A 208 -2.32 3.38 -20.40
N ALA A 209 -1.39 3.87 -21.22
CA ALA A 209 -1.55 3.87 -22.69
C ALA A 209 -1.69 2.44 -23.25
N THR A 210 -0.97 1.47 -22.70
CA THR A 210 -1.10 0.06 -23.07
C THR A 210 -2.52 -0.46 -22.81
N LEU A 211 -3.12 -0.14 -21.67
CA LEU A 211 -4.50 -0.52 -21.37
C LEU A 211 -5.49 0.10 -22.37
N CYS A 212 -5.35 1.38 -22.68
CA CYS A 212 -6.17 2.04 -23.69
C CYS A 212 -6.00 1.39 -25.09
N HIS A 213 -4.78 0.96 -25.41
CA HIS A 213 -4.53 0.29 -26.69
C HIS A 213 -5.20 -1.10 -26.75
N ILE A 214 -5.17 -1.83 -25.63
CA ILE A 214 -5.88 -3.12 -25.52
C ILE A 214 -7.39 -2.93 -25.70
N GLU A 215 -8.01 -1.94 -25.04
CA GLU A 215 -9.42 -1.61 -25.25
C GLU A 215 -9.73 -1.39 -26.74
N LYS A 216 -8.91 -0.59 -27.42
CA LYS A 216 -9.07 -0.31 -28.83
C LYS A 216 -9.01 -1.58 -29.68
N ILE A 217 -7.98 -2.41 -29.51
CA ILE A 217 -7.81 -3.67 -30.28
C ILE A 217 -9.00 -4.61 -30.04
N MET A 218 -9.45 -4.73 -28.79
CA MET A 218 -10.57 -5.59 -28.45
C MET A 218 -11.87 -5.09 -29.10
N ASN A 219 -12.11 -3.79 -29.13
CA ASN A 219 -13.26 -3.20 -29.80
C ASN A 219 -13.18 -3.32 -31.33
N GLU A 220 -11.99 -3.25 -31.92
CA GLU A 220 -11.79 -3.52 -33.36
C GLU A 220 -12.11 -5.00 -33.71
N LYS A 221 -11.74 -5.92 -32.83
CA LYS A 221 -11.94 -7.36 -33.01
C LYS A 221 -13.38 -7.82 -32.76
N TRP A 222 -13.97 -7.37 -31.66
CA TRP A 222 -15.24 -7.89 -31.14
C TRP A 222 -16.44 -6.98 -31.40
N GLY A 223 -16.20 -5.78 -31.92
CA GLY A 223 -17.23 -4.77 -32.17
C GLY A 223 -17.15 -3.59 -31.21
N ALA A 224 -17.44 -2.41 -31.71
CA ALA A 224 -17.37 -1.16 -30.96
C ALA A 224 -18.30 -1.21 -29.73
N GLY A 225 -17.77 -0.83 -28.56
CA GLY A 225 -18.50 -0.81 -27.28
C GLY A 225 -18.58 -2.17 -26.56
N THR A 226 -17.94 -3.21 -27.11
CA THR A 226 -17.81 -4.52 -26.40
C THR A 226 -16.93 -4.37 -25.17
N VAL A 227 -15.86 -3.60 -25.22
CA VAL A 227 -14.96 -3.37 -24.10
C VAL A 227 -14.96 -1.90 -23.74
N LEU A 228 -15.15 -1.59 -22.47
CA LEU A 228 -15.11 -0.25 -21.89
C LEU A 228 -14.03 -0.23 -20.83
N LEU A 229 -13.13 0.76 -20.90
CA LEU A 229 -12.06 0.97 -19.93
C LEU A 229 -12.27 2.26 -19.15
N THR A 230 -12.15 2.18 -17.84
CA THR A 230 -12.06 3.37 -16.97
C THR A 230 -10.73 3.33 -16.23
N ILE A 231 -9.94 4.40 -16.32
CA ILE A 231 -8.70 4.56 -15.55
C ILE A 231 -8.86 5.74 -14.60
N THR A 232 -8.51 5.54 -13.33
CA THR A 232 -8.56 6.58 -12.30
C THR A 232 -7.21 6.66 -11.62
N ASP A 233 -6.53 7.82 -11.76
CA ASP A 233 -5.29 8.10 -11.02
C ASP A 233 -5.60 8.21 -9.53
N GLN A 234 -4.72 7.65 -8.68
CA GLN A 234 -4.87 7.66 -7.23
C GLN A 234 -3.89 8.64 -6.58
N TYR A 235 -2.61 8.43 -6.80
CA TYR A 235 -1.55 9.31 -6.28
C TYR A 235 -0.32 9.26 -7.20
N ARG A 236 0.62 10.19 -6.96
CA ARG A 236 1.87 10.31 -7.70
C ARG A 236 3.06 10.06 -6.77
N ASN A 237 4.18 9.62 -7.37
CA ASN A 237 5.45 9.49 -6.65
C ASN A 237 5.86 10.85 -6.07
N MET A 238 6.10 10.91 -4.77
CA MET A 238 6.49 12.14 -4.08
C MET A 238 7.95 12.54 -4.32
N ALA A 239 8.79 11.67 -4.88
CA ALA A 239 10.21 11.91 -5.09
C ALA A 239 10.51 13.22 -5.82
N GLU A 240 9.72 13.58 -6.84
CA GLU A 240 9.94 14.82 -7.62
C GLU A 240 9.71 16.09 -6.80
N ILE A 241 8.90 16.00 -5.74
CA ILE A 241 8.68 17.09 -4.79
C ILE A 241 9.77 17.08 -3.73
N ILE A 242 10.05 15.92 -3.14
CA ILE A 242 11.04 15.76 -2.06
C ILE A 242 12.45 16.09 -2.53
N LYS A 243 12.82 15.80 -3.78
CA LYS A 243 14.11 16.20 -4.37
C LYS A 243 14.41 17.72 -4.24
N LYS A 244 13.39 18.55 -4.10
CA LYS A 244 13.54 20.01 -3.92
C LYS A 244 13.79 20.40 -2.45
N CYS A 245 13.59 19.48 -1.51
CA CYS A 245 13.71 19.67 -0.07
C CYS A 245 14.44 18.50 0.62
N MET A 246 15.52 18.02 0.00
CA MET A 246 16.31 16.87 0.51
C MET A 246 16.84 17.04 1.93
N PHE A 247 16.91 18.29 2.43
CA PHE A 247 17.28 18.55 3.82
C PHE A 247 16.37 17.82 4.82
N LEU A 248 15.10 17.51 4.46
CA LEU A 248 14.20 16.72 5.31
C LEU A 248 14.76 15.30 5.49
N ILE A 249 15.19 14.69 4.41
CA ILE A 249 15.78 13.35 4.43
C ILE A 249 17.11 13.34 5.15
N GLU A 250 17.97 14.35 4.88
CA GLU A 250 19.25 14.52 5.55
C GLU A 250 19.07 14.68 7.08
N ASN A 251 18.04 15.41 7.51
CA ASN A 251 17.72 15.57 8.93
C ASN A 251 17.25 14.23 9.55
N ALA A 252 16.39 13.46 8.86
CA ALA A 252 15.96 12.16 9.33
C ALA A 252 17.15 11.18 9.45
N VAL A 253 17.99 11.10 8.42
CA VAL A 253 19.23 10.30 8.43
C VAL A 253 20.16 10.72 9.59
N LYS A 254 20.30 12.02 9.84
CA LYS A 254 21.11 12.53 10.95
C LYS A 254 20.51 12.15 12.31
N ALA A 255 19.18 12.18 12.45
CA ALA A 255 18.49 11.74 13.65
C ALA A 255 18.74 10.26 13.93
N CYS A 256 18.59 9.39 12.94
CA CYS A 256 18.93 7.97 13.06
C CYS A 256 20.37 7.75 13.52
N LYS A 257 21.34 8.42 12.89
CA LYS A 257 22.76 8.33 13.28
C LYS A 257 23.02 8.78 14.70
N ASN A 258 22.37 9.84 15.16
CA ASN A 258 22.52 10.36 16.51
C ASN A 258 21.97 9.42 17.58
N THR A 259 21.04 8.56 17.23
CA THR A 259 20.44 7.54 18.10
C THR A 259 21.03 6.15 17.91
N ASN A 260 22.10 6.03 17.09
CA ASN A 260 22.76 4.77 16.72
C ASN A 260 21.82 3.78 16.00
N ILE A 261 20.83 4.29 15.30
CA ILE A 261 19.95 3.53 14.41
C ILE A 261 20.54 3.64 12.99
N PRO A 262 20.84 2.52 12.31
CA PRO A 262 21.27 2.56 10.92
C PRO A 262 20.07 2.98 10.04
N PRO A 263 20.22 4.04 9.24
CA PRO A 263 19.19 4.46 8.32
C PRO A 263 19.20 3.62 7.04
#